data_d39a074cbe559f3b722f5603868e5e41
#
_entry.id   d39a074cbe559f3b722f5603868e5e41
#
_cell.length_a   1.000
_cell.length_b   1.000
_cell.length_c   1.000
_cell.angle_alpha   90.00
_cell.angle_beta   90.00
_cell.angle_gamma   90.00
#
_symmetry.space_group_name_H-M   'P 1'
#
loop_
_entity.id
_entity.type
_entity.pdbx_description
1 polymer ?
#
loop_
_entity_poly.entity_id
_entity_poly.type
_entity_poly.pdbx_seq_one_letter_code
_entity_poly.pdbx_strand_id
1 'polypeptide(L)'
;MMWLKDTQPAPGSRLSEAALARRFGVSNTAIREFLIGLSRVGFIRKEPQRSWILEGFTEQYALELHEVRRMFECRAIRAIFDIPEDEPFWGKLLRLRQEHIQLRSEIDTRFTEFSELDTRFHRTLNAAAGNRFMDGFQDSISVIFHFHYRWSKKNQVGRNGFAVQEHLEIIDAILRQDQGAATAALERHLETAHQTFIASLQRD
;
A
#
# COMPACT_ATOMS: atom_id res chain seq x y z
N MET A 1 -9.62 -6.73 -12.29
CA MET A 1 -8.57 -5.75 -11.97
C MET A 1 -7.74 -5.31 -13.18
N MET A 2 -7.53 -6.13 -14.21
CA MET A 2 -6.81 -5.73 -15.45
C MET A 2 -7.44 -4.53 -16.18
N TRP A 3 -8.75 -4.34 -16.12
CA TRP A 3 -9.45 -3.28 -16.86
C TRP A 3 -9.05 -1.85 -16.48
N LEU A 4 -8.91 -1.53 -15.20
CA LEU A 4 -8.43 -0.22 -14.76
C LEU A 4 -7.02 0.06 -15.27
N LYS A 5 -6.25 -1.00 -15.50
CA LYS A 5 -4.90 -0.95 -16.04
C LYS A 5 -4.87 -0.64 -17.55
N ASP A 6 -5.84 -1.17 -18.28
CA ASP A 6 -5.84 -1.09 -19.76
C ASP A 6 -6.56 0.17 -20.27
N THR A 7 -7.56 0.69 -19.52
CA THR A 7 -8.37 1.83 -19.94
C THR A 7 -8.01 3.14 -19.24
N GLN A 8 -7.32 3.08 -18.09
CA GLN A 8 -6.95 4.24 -17.27
C GLN A 8 -8.04 5.34 -17.27
N PRO A 9 -9.27 5.01 -16.80
CA PRO A 9 -10.34 5.97 -16.88
C PRO A 9 -9.99 7.21 -16.04
N ALA A 10 -10.20 8.39 -16.61
CA ALA A 10 -9.90 9.64 -15.93
C ALA A 10 -10.77 9.81 -14.65
N PRO A 11 -10.29 10.53 -13.63
CA PRO A 11 -11.14 10.99 -12.54
C PRO A 11 -12.43 11.62 -13.06
N GLY A 12 -13.56 11.40 -12.39
CA GLY A 12 -14.89 11.80 -12.84
C GLY A 12 -15.57 10.81 -13.78
N SER A 13 -14.88 9.78 -14.27
CA SER A 13 -15.46 8.76 -15.16
C SER A 13 -16.58 7.98 -14.46
N ARG A 14 -17.65 7.71 -15.21
CA ARG A 14 -18.79 6.93 -14.73
C ARG A 14 -18.57 5.45 -14.95
N LEU A 15 -18.75 4.65 -13.91
CA LEU A 15 -18.62 3.19 -13.93
C LEU A 15 -20.01 2.55 -13.82
N SER A 16 -20.38 1.75 -14.82
CA SER A 16 -21.65 1.00 -14.85
C SER A 16 -21.44 -0.42 -14.36
N GLU A 17 -22.19 -0.85 -13.33
CA GLU A 17 -22.17 -2.23 -12.82
C GLU A 17 -22.41 -3.25 -13.97
N ALA A 18 -23.43 -3.01 -14.80
CA ALA A 18 -23.80 -3.90 -15.90
C ALA A 18 -22.72 -3.97 -17.00
N ALA A 19 -22.07 -2.85 -17.31
CA ALA A 19 -20.98 -2.82 -18.30
C ALA A 19 -19.75 -3.59 -17.78
N LEU A 20 -19.41 -3.39 -16.52
CA LEU A 20 -18.31 -4.11 -15.87
C LEU A 20 -18.59 -5.61 -15.75
N ALA A 21 -19.80 -5.99 -15.32
CA ALA A 21 -20.22 -7.39 -15.22
C ALA A 21 -20.09 -8.14 -16.56
N ARG A 22 -20.60 -7.54 -17.64
CA ARG A 22 -20.46 -8.11 -19.00
C ARG A 22 -19.00 -8.22 -19.42
N ARG A 23 -18.20 -7.18 -19.15
CA ARG A 23 -16.78 -7.15 -19.55
C ARG A 23 -15.95 -8.21 -18.85
N PHE A 24 -16.23 -8.48 -17.57
CA PHE A 24 -15.47 -9.45 -16.76
C PHE A 24 -16.07 -10.84 -16.72
N GLY A 25 -17.24 -11.05 -17.28
CA GLY A 25 -17.93 -12.34 -17.23
C GLY A 25 -18.37 -12.75 -15.83
N VAL A 26 -18.70 -11.77 -14.96
CA VAL A 26 -19.12 -12.00 -13.57
C VAL A 26 -20.51 -11.42 -13.32
N SER A 27 -21.12 -11.77 -12.17
CA SER A 27 -22.45 -11.27 -11.82
C SER A 27 -22.43 -9.76 -11.46
N ASN A 28 -23.56 -9.09 -11.65
CA ASN A 28 -23.73 -7.70 -11.17
C ASN A 28 -23.52 -7.58 -9.65
N THR A 29 -23.91 -8.59 -8.88
CA THR A 29 -23.71 -8.63 -7.43
C THR A 29 -22.23 -8.61 -7.07
N ALA A 30 -21.41 -9.45 -7.73
CA ALA A 30 -19.96 -9.48 -7.50
C ALA A 30 -19.30 -8.13 -7.86
N ILE A 31 -19.71 -7.51 -8.95
CA ILE A 31 -19.23 -6.15 -9.32
C ILE A 31 -19.66 -5.13 -8.27
N ARG A 32 -20.89 -5.17 -7.80
CA ARG A 32 -21.39 -4.24 -6.79
C ARG A 32 -20.61 -4.35 -5.48
N GLU A 33 -20.37 -5.55 -4.98
CA GLU A 33 -19.55 -5.78 -3.77
C GLU A 33 -18.14 -5.27 -3.95
N PHE A 34 -17.51 -5.52 -5.09
CA PHE A 34 -16.20 -4.98 -5.44
C PHE A 34 -16.19 -3.45 -5.44
N LEU A 35 -17.17 -2.80 -6.07
CA LEU A 35 -17.29 -1.35 -6.10
C LEU A 35 -17.57 -0.77 -4.70
N ILE A 36 -18.37 -1.45 -3.87
CA ILE A 36 -18.56 -1.05 -2.46
C ILE A 36 -17.21 -1.08 -1.72
N GLY A 37 -16.39 -2.13 -1.93
CA GLY A 37 -15.05 -2.20 -1.37
C GLY A 37 -14.19 -0.99 -1.75
N LEU A 38 -14.16 -0.62 -3.05
CA LEU A 38 -13.43 0.55 -3.53
C LEU A 38 -13.98 1.87 -3.00
N SER A 39 -15.29 1.97 -2.74
CA SER A 39 -15.90 3.19 -2.21
C SER A 39 -15.54 3.43 -0.74
N ARG A 40 -15.31 2.36 0.03
CA ARG A 40 -14.89 2.47 1.44
C ARG A 40 -13.51 3.09 1.60
N VAL A 41 -12.67 2.97 0.59
CA VAL A 41 -11.33 3.58 0.55
C VAL A 41 -11.30 4.90 -0.23
N GLY A 42 -12.46 5.47 -0.55
CA GLY A 42 -12.58 6.76 -1.22
C GLY A 42 -12.17 6.78 -2.70
N PHE A 43 -11.85 5.62 -3.30
CA PHE A 43 -11.40 5.54 -4.68
C PHE A 43 -12.52 5.77 -5.70
N ILE A 44 -13.74 5.40 -5.33
CA ILE A 44 -14.95 5.66 -6.09
C ILE A 44 -16.06 6.16 -5.18
N ARG A 45 -17.00 6.91 -5.73
CA ARG A 45 -18.19 7.41 -5.05
C ARG A 45 -19.45 6.91 -5.75
N LYS A 46 -20.47 6.53 -4.99
CA LYS A 46 -21.77 6.20 -5.54
C LYS A 46 -22.66 7.44 -5.61
N GLU A 47 -23.16 7.78 -6.81
CA GLU A 47 -24.25 8.74 -6.94
C GLU A 47 -25.60 8.09 -6.59
N PRO A 48 -26.47 8.76 -5.83
CA PRO A 48 -27.82 8.25 -5.56
C PRO A 48 -28.56 7.92 -6.86
N GLN A 49 -29.11 6.72 -6.94
CA GLN A 49 -29.89 6.20 -8.11
C GLN A 49 -29.14 6.20 -9.46
N ARG A 50 -27.82 6.37 -9.48
CA ARG A 50 -27.01 6.48 -10.69
C ARG A 50 -25.77 5.58 -10.64
N SER A 51 -24.84 5.88 -11.53
CA SER A 51 -23.57 5.18 -11.70
C SER A 51 -22.62 5.42 -10.51
N TRP A 52 -21.57 4.64 -10.44
CA TRP A 52 -20.40 4.93 -9.64
C TRP A 52 -19.53 5.96 -10.36
N ILE A 53 -18.90 6.85 -9.61
CA ILE A 53 -17.95 7.85 -10.12
C ILE A 53 -16.56 7.46 -9.64
N LEU A 54 -15.60 7.42 -10.54
CA LEU A 54 -14.19 7.28 -10.21
C LEU A 54 -13.69 8.62 -9.68
N GLU A 55 -13.37 8.68 -8.39
CA GLU A 55 -12.72 9.86 -7.80
C GLU A 55 -11.24 9.91 -8.20
N GLY A 56 -10.62 8.74 -8.34
CA GLY A 56 -9.21 8.61 -8.67
C GLY A 56 -8.31 9.03 -7.50
N PHE A 57 -7.06 9.27 -7.81
CA PHE A 57 -6.10 9.77 -6.86
C PHE A 57 -5.91 11.28 -7.03
N THR A 58 -5.96 12.02 -5.94
CA THR A 58 -5.70 13.46 -5.88
C THR A 58 -4.57 13.74 -4.89
N GLU A 59 -3.97 14.94 -4.94
CA GLU A 59 -2.97 15.35 -3.95
C GLU A 59 -3.56 15.37 -2.54
N GLN A 60 -4.82 15.83 -2.39
CA GLN A 60 -5.53 15.82 -1.12
C GLN A 60 -5.70 14.39 -0.58
N TYR A 61 -6.07 13.44 -1.45
CA TYR A 61 -6.18 12.03 -1.07
C TYR A 61 -4.83 11.44 -0.63
N ALA A 62 -3.75 11.81 -1.33
CA ALA A 62 -2.41 11.38 -0.99
C ALA A 62 -1.99 11.90 0.40
N LEU A 63 -2.31 13.17 0.70
CA LEU A 63 -2.03 13.79 1.99
C LEU A 63 -2.81 13.10 3.13
N GLU A 64 -4.11 12.93 2.98
CA GLU A 64 -4.97 12.27 3.97
C GLU A 64 -4.50 10.83 4.25
N LEU A 65 -4.15 10.09 3.21
CA LEU A 65 -3.59 8.74 3.35
C LEU A 65 -2.25 8.73 4.08
N HIS A 66 -1.37 9.67 3.77
CA HIS A 66 -0.08 9.83 4.44
C HIS A 66 -0.24 10.12 5.94
N GLU A 67 -1.13 11.06 6.31
CA GLU A 67 -1.41 11.38 7.71
C GLU A 67 -1.90 10.16 8.51
N VAL A 68 -2.84 9.40 7.95
CA VAL A 68 -3.37 8.20 8.60
C VAL A 68 -2.30 7.11 8.71
N ARG A 69 -1.47 6.91 7.68
CA ARG A 69 -0.34 5.98 7.73
C ARG A 69 0.64 6.35 8.84
N ARG A 70 1.03 7.62 8.93
CA ARG A 70 1.91 8.07 10.03
C ARG A 70 1.34 7.75 11.39
N MET A 71 0.06 8.01 11.63
CA MET A 71 -0.58 7.73 12.91
C MET A 71 -0.51 6.25 13.27
N PHE A 72 -0.85 5.35 12.36
CA PHE A 72 -0.90 3.92 12.63
C PHE A 72 0.47 3.27 12.63
N GLU A 73 1.29 3.53 11.63
CA GLU A 73 2.56 2.84 11.46
C GLU A 73 3.60 3.29 12.51
N CYS A 74 3.65 4.58 12.87
CA CYS A 74 4.48 5.03 14.00
C CYS A 74 4.00 4.49 15.35
N ARG A 75 2.69 4.28 15.55
CA ARG A 75 2.17 3.59 16.73
C ARG A 75 2.61 2.13 16.76
N ALA A 76 2.57 1.46 15.61
CA ALA A 76 2.99 0.07 15.48
C ALA A 76 4.49 -0.12 15.74
N ILE A 77 5.34 0.74 15.17
CA ILE A 77 6.79 0.72 15.44
C ILE A 77 7.08 0.78 16.95
N ARG A 78 6.43 1.67 17.67
CA ARG A 78 6.65 1.78 19.13
C ARG A 78 6.25 0.50 19.86
N ALA A 79 5.16 -0.14 19.46
CA ALA A 79 4.69 -1.38 20.08
C ALA A 79 5.62 -2.57 19.84
N ILE A 80 6.46 -2.55 18.78
CA ILE A 80 7.44 -3.60 18.51
C ILE A 80 8.44 -3.76 19.66
N PHE A 81 8.85 -2.65 20.27
CA PHE A 81 9.84 -2.64 21.34
C PHE A 81 9.31 -3.14 22.70
N ASP A 82 7.99 -3.36 22.79
CA ASP A 82 7.35 -3.99 23.93
C ASP A 82 7.15 -5.52 23.72
N ILE A 83 7.51 -6.06 22.54
CA ILE A 83 7.33 -7.48 22.22
C ILE A 83 8.45 -8.31 22.89
N PRO A 84 8.12 -9.35 23.68
CA PRO A 84 9.13 -10.26 24.26
C PRO A 84 10.03 -10.91 23.19
N GLU A 85 11.29 -11.17 23.56
CA GLU A 85 12.29 -11.70 22.61
C GLU A 85 11.97 -13.11 22.08
N ASP A 86 11.20 -13.90 22.83
CA ASP A 86 10.78 -15.26 22.49
C ASP A 86 9.54 -15.32 21.58
N GLU A 87 8.92 -14.16 21.29
CA GLU A 87 7.74 -14.11 20.44
C GLU A 87 8.05 -14.43 18.96
N PRO A 88 7.14 -15.13 18.27
CA PRO A 88 7.29 -15.49 16.86
C PRO A 88 7.47 -14.30 15.90
N PHE A 89 7.18 -13.10 16.36
CA PHE A 89 7.36 -11.85 15.61
C PHE A 89 8.81 -11.69 15.12
N TRP A 90 9.79 -11.91 15.98
CA TRP A 90 11.21 -11.74 15.65
C TRP A 90 11.66 -12.67 14.53
N GLY A 91 11.22 -13.92 14.57
CA GLY A 91 11.47 -14.88 13.49
C GLY A 91 10.81 -14.47 12.16
N LYS A 92 9.63 -13.85 12.19
CA LYS A 92 8.98 -13.29 10.99
C LYS A 92 9.77 -12.09 10.44
N LEU A 93 10.23 -11.21 11.33
CA LEU A 93 11.01 -10.03 10.96
C LEU A 93 12.35 -10.40 10.31
N LEU A 94 13.04 -11.42 10.83
CA LEU A 94 14.29 -11.94 10.25
C LEU A 94 14.06 -12.54 8.85
N ARG A 95 12.99 -13.30 8.65
CA ARG A 95 12.64 -13.83 7.32
C ARG A 95 12.33 -12.69 6.36
N LEU A 96 11.56 -11.71 6.80
CA LEU A 96 11.21 -10.53 5.99
C LEU A 96 12.47 -9.77 5.57
N ARG A 97 13.44 -9.60 6.47
CA ARG A 97 14.75 -9.03 6.16
C ARG A 97 15.46 -9.80 5.04
N GLN A 98 15.49 -11.12 5.14
CA GLN A 98 16.14 -11.97 4.13
C GLN A 98 15.47 -11.84 2.74
N GLU A 99 14.15 -11.82 2.71
CA GLU A 99 13.39 -11.60 1.46
C GLU A 99 13.71 -10.24 0.83
N HIS A 100 13.86 -9.17 1.64
CA HIS A 100 14.27 -7.86 1.14
C HIS A 100 15.69 -7.84 0.59
N ILE A 101 16.64 -8.50 1.26
CA ILE A 101 18.02 -8.63 0.76
C ILE A 101 18.05 -9.37 -0.57
N GLN A 102 17.30 -10.46 -0.69
CA GLN A 102 17.21 -11.22 -1.93
C GLN A 102 16.58 -10.37 -3.04
N LEU A 103 15.43 -9.75 -2.81
CA LEU A 103 14.79 -8.91 -3.82
C LEU A 103 15.69 -7.76 -4.25
N ARG A 104 16.41 -7.11 -3.31
CA ARG A 104 17.36 -6.04 -3.63
C ARG A 104 18.43 -6.46 -4.61
N SER A 105 18.97 -7.68 -4.46
CA SER A 105 20.02 -8.21 -5.35
C SER A 105 19.49 -8.59 -6.74
N GLU A 106 18.18 -8.78 -6.88
CA GLU A 106 17.51 -9.25 -8.10
C GLU A 106 16.46 -8.23 -8.62
N ILE A 107 16.48 -6.99 -8.13
CA ILE A 107 15.42 -6.01 -8.37
C ILE A 107 15.19 -5.69 -9.86
N ASP A 108 16.21 -5.75 -10.67
CA ASP A 108 16.14 -5.47 -12.12
C ASP A 108 15.24 -6.48 -12.84
N THR A 109 15.21 -7.72 -12.39
CA THR A 109 14.46 -8.82 -13.01
C THR A 109 13.15 -9.13 -12.26
N ARG A 110 13.09 -8.88 -10.94
CA ARG A 110 11.98 -9.26 -10.05
C ARG A 110 11.23 -8.07 -9.46
N PHE A 111 11.37 -6.89 -10.03
CA PHE A 111 10.73 -5.66 -9.51
C PHE A 111 9.21 -5.76 -9.32
N THR A 112 8.54 -6.67 -10.02
CA THR A 112 7.09 -6.91 -9.90
C THR A 112 6.70 -7.58 -8.59
N GLU A 113 7.63 -8.26 -7.91
CA GLU A 113 7.42 -8.92 -6.62
C GLU A 113 7.44 -7.93 -5.45
N PHE A 114 7.95 -6.72 -5.68
CA PHE A 114 8.01 -5.68 -4.66
C PHE A 114 6.66 -5.40 -4.02
N SER A 115 5.59 -5.31 -4.80
CA SER A 115 4.24 -4.96 -4.29
C SER A 115 3.73 -5.95 -3.22
N GLU A 116 4.04 -7.24 -3.36
CA GLU A 116 3.67 -8.24 -2.36
C GLU A 116 4.58 -8.17 -1.13
N LEU A 117 5.86 -7.95 -1.34
CA LEU A 117 6.83 -7.81 -0.25
C LEU A 117 6.55 -6.55 0.59
N ASP A 118 6.24 -5.43 -0.05
CA ASP A 118 5.82 -4.18 0.56
C ASP A 118 4.57 -4.37 1.44
N THR A 119 3.56 -5.05 0.90
CA THR A 119 2.35 -5.39 1.65
C THR A 119 2.66 -6.25 2.88
N ARG A 120 3.52 -7.26 2.75
CA ARG A 120 3.93 -8.11 3.89
C ARG A 120 4.74 -7.33 4.92
N PHE A 121 5.61 -6.42 4.48
CA PHE A 121 6.39 -5.56 5.37
C PHE A 121 5.47 -4.71 6.26
N HIS A 122 4.63 -3.87 5.68
CA HIS A 122 3.73 -3.00 6.44
C HIS A 122 2.74 -3.79 7.32
N ARG A 123 2.20 -4.91 6.81
CA ARG A 123 1.31 -5.78 7.60
C ARG A 123 2.03 -6.40 8.80
N THR A 124 3.28 -6.83 8.63
CA THR A 124 4.07 -7.42 9.73
C THR A 124 4.34 -6.39 10.82
N LEU A 125 4.72 -5.16 10.46
CA LEU A 125 4.94 -4.09 11.43
C LEU A 125 3.64 -3.68 12.13
N ASN A 126 2.57 -3.47 11.39
CA ASN A 126 1.28 -3.02 11.94
C ASN A 126 0.65 -4.06 12.88
N ALA A 127 0.85 -5.36 12.62
CA ALA A 127 0.37 -6.43 13.50
C ALA A 127 0.95 -6.34 14.92
N ALA A 128 2.13 -5.73 15.10
CA ALA A 128 2.75 -5.51 16.41
C ALA A 128 1.90 -4.62 17.34
N ALA A 129 1.06 -3.75 16.77
CA ALA A 129 0.15 -2.92 17.56
C ALA A 129 -0.98 -3.71 18.24
N GLY A 130 -1.21 -4.98 17.85
CA GLY A 130 -2.27 -5.83 18.40
C GLY A 130 -3.69 -5.25 18.24
N ASN A 131 -3.91 -4.44 17.21
CA ASN A 131 -5.17 -3.71 17.01
C ASN A 131 -5.84 -4.13 15.70
N ARG A 132 -6.90 -4.95 15.82
CA ARG A 132 -7.65 -5.49 14.67
C ARG A 132 -8.23 -4.43 13.72
N PHE A 133 -8.48 -3.20 14.22
CA PHE A 133 -8.97 -2.11 13.35
C PHE A 133 -7.85 -1.54 12.48
N MET A 134 -6.61 -1.53 12.98
CA MET A 134 -5.43 -1.19 12.19
C MET A 134 -5.17 -2.22 11.09
N ASP A 135 -5.39 -3.52 11.36
CA ASP A 135 -5.24 -4.58 10.35
C ASP A 135 -6.20 -4.38 9.18
N GLY A 136 -7.48 -4.12 9.45
CA GLY A 136 -8.48 -3.84 8.41
C GLY A 136 -8.16 -2.57 7.60
N PHE A 137 -7.58 -1.57 8.23
CA PHE A 137 -7.14 -0.35 7.56
C PHE A 137 -5.92 -0.61 6.67
N GLN A 138 -4.96 -1.40 7.14
CA GLN A 138 -3.78 -1.81 6.36
C GLN A 138 -4.16 -2.57 5.07
N ASP A 139 -5.19 -3.41 5.12
CA ASP A 139 -5.69 -4.09 3.93
C ASP A 139 -6.21 -3.09 2.89
N SER A 140 -6.89 -2.04 3.35
CA SER A 140 -7.36 -0.95 2.48
C SER A 140 -6.21 -0.16 1.86
N ILE A 141 -5.19 0.19 2.65
CA ILE A 141 -3.97 0.86 2.19
C ILE A 141 -3.26 0.01 1.13
N SER A 142 -3.08 -1.28 1.39
CA SER A 142 -2.43 -2.20 0.45
C SER A 142 -3.14 -2.25 -0.90
N VAL A 143 -4.48 -2.23 -0.91
CA VAL A 143 -5.27 -2.14 -2.15
C VAL A 143 -4.97 -0.84 -2.89
N ILE A 144 -4.95 0.31 -2.19
CA ILE A 144 -4.69 1.62 -2.78
C ILE A 144 -3.29 1.66 -3.44
N PHE A 145 -2.25 1.25 -2.69
CA PHE A 145 -0.89 1.19 -3.23
C PHE A 145 -0.75 0.21 -4.39
N HIS A 146 -1.38 -0.95 -4.33
CA HIS A 146 -1.38 -1.91 -5.42
C HIS A 146 -1.96 -1.31 -6.71
N PHE A 147 -3.05 -0.53 -6.62
CA PHE A 147 -3.60 0.20 -7.76
C PHE A 147 -2.65 1.28 -8.24
N HIS A 148 -2.08 2.06 -7.35
CA HIS A 148 -1.17 3.14 -7.67
C HIS A 148 0.10 2.63 -8.37
N TYR A 149 0.77 1.59 -7.86
CA TYR A 149 1.94 0.98 -8.48
C TYR A 149 1.65 0.45 -9.89
N ARG A 150 0.47 -0.08 -10.13
CA ARG A 150 0.07 -0.55 -11.46
C ARG A 150 -0.25 0.58 -12.43
N TRP A 151 -0.64 1.75 -11.92
CA TRP A 151 -0.97 2.91 -12.74
C TRP A 151 0.28 3.64 -13.25
N SER A 152 1.31 3.72 -12.46
CA SER A 152 2.56 4.44 -12.76
C SER A 152 3.62 3.51 -13.35
N LYS A 153 3.74 3.45 -14.69
CA LYS A 153 4.67 2.54 -15.39
C LYS A 153 6.12 3.04 -15.47
N LYS A 154 6.43 4.31 -15.17
CA LYS A 154 7.77 4.88 -15.35
C LYS A 154 8.66 4.67 -14.12
N ASN A 155 9.87 4.12 -14.37
CA ASN A 155 10.95 3.96 -13.38
C ASN A 155 10.59 3.14 -12.12
N GLN A 156 9.80 2.07 -12.29
CA GLN A 156 9.42 1.20 -11.16
C GLN A 156 10.64 0.52 -10.52
N VAL A 157 11.61 0.07 -11.32
CA VAL A 157 12.82 -0.62 -10.83
C VAL A 157 13.58 0.25 -9.84
N GLY A 158 13.93 1.48 -10.22
CA GLY A 158 14.68 2.40 -9.35
C GLY A 158 13.92 2.72 -8.06
N ARG A 159 12.61 3.03 -8.16
CA ARG A 159 11.77 3.34 -6.99
C ARG A 159 11.61 2.16 -6.05
N ASN A 160 11.36 0.97 -6.60
CA ASN A 160 11.23 -0.24 -5.81
C ASN A 160 12.54 -0.58 -5.11
N GLY A 161 13.68 -0.39 -5.77
CA GLY A 161 15.00 -0.56 -5.18
C GLY A 161 15.25 0.37 -3.98
N PHE A 162 14.86 1.66 -4.11
CA PHE A 162 14.93 2.60 -2.99
C PHE A 162 14.03 2.19 -1.82
N ALA A 163 12.78 1.82 -2.08
CA ALA A 163 11.86 1.41 -1.04
C ALA A 163 12.32 0.12 -0.32
N VAL A 164 12.88 -0.85 -1.05
CA VAL A 164 13.48 -2.05 -0.45
C VAL A 164 14.65 -1.67 0.48
N GLN A 165 15.48 -0.71 0.09
CA GLN A 165 16.58 -0.23 0.92
C GLN A 165 16.06 0.48 2.19
N GLU A 166 15.05 1.34 2.08
CA GLU A 166 14.41 2.01 3.22
C GLU A 166 13.78 0.99 4.19
N HIS A 167 13.12 -0.07 3.67
CA HIS A 167 12.59 -1.15 4.50
C HIS A 167 13.69 -1.86 5.28
N LEU A 168 14.84 -2.15 4.63
CA LEU A 168 15.97 -2.77 5.31
C LEU A 168 16.53 -1.88 6.43
N GLU A 169 16.61 -0.56 6.23
CA GLU A 169 17.05 0.38 7.26
C GLU A 169 16.12 0.36 8.49
N ILE A 170 14.80 0.29 8.26
CA ILE A 170 13.81 0.17 9.32
C ILE A 170 13.97 -1.16 10.07
N ILE A 171 14.03 -2.27 9.33
CA ILE A 171 14.18 -3.61 9.92
C ILE A 171 15.49 -3.70 10.74
N ASP A 172 16.59 -3.21 10.19
CA ASP A 172 17.90 -3.24 10.85
C ASP A 172 17.93 -2.39 12.13
N ALA A 173 17.23 -1.24 12.13
CA ALA A 173 17.09 -0.41 13.33
C ALA A 173 16.25 -1.13 14.41
N ILE A 174 15.16 -1.80 14.03
CA ILE A 174 14.34 -2.61 14.95
C ILE A 174 15.19 -3.76 15.54
N LEU A 175 15.93 -4.49 14.71
CA LEU A 175 16.77 -5.61 15.15
C LEU A 175 17.92 -5.18 16.08
N ARG A 176 18.39 -3.92 15.95
CA ARG A 176 19.36 -3.32 16.88
C ARG A 176 18.73 -2.77 18.15
N GLN A 177 17.43 -2.92 18.33
CA GLN A 177 16.66 -2.34 19.45
C GLN A 177 16.79 -0.81 19.54
N ASP A 178 16.95 -0.13 18.39
CA ASP A 178 17.03 1.33 18.30
C ASP A 178 15.68 1.89 17.86
N GLN A 179 14.81 2.16 18.84
CA GLN A 179 13.46 2.71 18.60
C GLN A 179 13.51 4.08 17.93
N GLY A 180 14.48 4.92 18.28
CA GLY A 180 14.62 6.25 17.71
C GLY A 180 14.95 6.18 16.23
N ALA A 181 15.98 5.38 15.88
CA ALA A 181 16.37 5.18 14.48
C ALA A 181 15.27 4.50 13.67
N ALA A 182 14.57 3.49 14.23
CA ALA A 182 13.46 2.80 13.54
C ALA A 182 12.31 3.76 13.23
N THR A 183 11.91 4.59 14.20
CA THR A 183 10.85 5.59 14.00
C THR A 183 11.24 6.62 12.94
N ALA A 184 12.45 7.18 13.03
CA ALA A 184 12.95 8.16 12.07
C ALA A 184 13.07 7.57 10.65
N ALA A 185 13.52 6.33 10.52
CA ALA A 185 13.60 5.65 9.22
C ALA A 185 12.21 5.41 8.63
N LEU A 186 11.22 4.99 9.45
CA LEU A 186 9.84 4.83 8.99
C LEU A 186 9.23 6.17 8.54
N GLU A 187 9.42 7.24 9.29
CA GLU A 187 8.89 8.56 8.92
C GLU A 187 9.47 9.05 7.58
N ARG A 188 10.77 8.87 7.34
CA ARG A 188 11.39 9.16 6.04
C ARG A 188 10.80 8.30 4.93
N HIS A 189 10.64 7.01 5.16
CA HIS A 189 10.04 6.09 4.19
C HIS A 189 8.61 6.52 3.80
N LEU A 190 7.77 6.86 4.77
CA LEU A 190 6.40 7.31 4.52
C LEU A 190 6.37 8.63 3.76
N GLU A 191 7.28 9.56 4.07
CA GLU A 191 7.42 10.82 3.34
C GLU A 191 7.88 10.58 1.90
N THR A 192 8.89 9.72 1.67
CA THR A 192 9.34 9.34 0.33
C THR A 192 8.19 8.71 -0.49
N ALA A 193 7.40 7.83 0.14
CA ALA A 193 6.23 7.22 -0.48
C ALA A 193 5.18 8.26 -0.86
N HIS A 194 4.91 9.23 0.03
CA HIS A 194 3.98 10.33 -0.22
C HIS A 194 4.44 11.21 -1.40
N GLN A 195 5.69 11.66 -1.39
CA GLN A 195 6.27 12.48 -2.48
C GLN A 195 6.25 11.71 -3.82
N THR A 196 6.57 10.43 -3.79
CA THR A 196 6.49 9.56 -4.98
C THR A 196 5.07 9.46 -5.50
N PHE A 197 4.08 9.38 -4.61
CA PHE A 197 2.68 9.32 -4.96
C PHE A 197 2.23 10.63 -5.63
N ILE A 198 2.49 11.78 -5.03
CA ILE A 198 2.19 13.10 -5.60
C ILE A 198 2.86 13.27 -6.97
N ALA A 199 4.17 12.98 -7.06
CA ALA A 199 4.90 13.13 -8.32
C ALA A 199 4.32 12.25 -9.45
N SER A 200 3.65 11.15 -9.13
CA SER A 200 3.00 10.30 -10.13
C SER A 200 1.67 10.86 -10.62
N LEU A 201 1.01 11.74 -9.85
CA LEU A 201 -0.25 12.39 -10.23
C LEU A 201 -0.04 13.56 -11.21
N GLN A 202 1.15 14.16 -11.21
CA GLN A 202 1.49 15.35 -12.01
C GLN A 202 2.03 15.01 -13.40
N ARG A 203 2.01 13.74 -13.80
CA ARG A 203 2.59 13.28 -15.08
C ARG A 203 1.50 12.78 -16.02
N ASP A 204 1.07 13.65 -16.90
CA ASP A 204 0.47 13.32 -18.20
C ASP A 204 1.54 13.10 -19.28
#